data_aeef7efc128e569d113962936011cb9f
#
_entry.id   aeef7efc128e569d113962936011cb9f
#
_cell.length_a   1.000
_cell.length_b   1.000
_cell.length_c   1.000
_cell.angle_alpha   90.00
_cell.angle_beta   90.00
_cell.angle_gamma   90.00
#
_symmetry.space_group_name_H-M   'P 1'
#
loop_
_entity.id
_entity.type
_entity.pdbx_description
1 polymer ?
#
loop_
_entity_poly.entity_id
_entity_poly.type
_entity_poly.pdbx_seq_one_letter_code
_entity_poly.pdbx_strand_id
1 'polypeptide(L)'
;RDPREGHSHAVTAPDGRIAALGHQMWEDGEAELAVLVEGAWQRHGLGTLLLSRLAATALAAGIGTVSAVTRAGNAGLIAAMRRLAAPRDVRADGGTLVITATLA
;
A
#
# COMPACT_ATOMS: atom_id res chain seq x y z
N ARG A 1 10.35 -10.57 20.80
CA ARG A 1 9.94 -10.19 19.46
C ARG A 1 8.91 -9.07 19.52
N ASP A 2 9.10 -8.06 18.70
CA ASP A 2 8.14 -6.96 18.59
C ASP A 2 6.84 -7.48 17.98
N PRO A 3 5.67 -7.24 18.60
CA PRO A 3 4.38 -7.62 18.02
C PRO A 3 4.04 -6.86 16.76
N ARG A 4 4.73 -5.73 16.50
CA ARG A 4 4.61 -4.99 15.24
C ARG A 4 5.85 -5.23 14.41
N GLU A 5 5.64 -5.49 13.14
CA GLU A 5 6.73 -5.76 12.21
C GLU A 5 6.58 -4.89 10.97
N GLY A 6 7.66 -4.23 10.57
CA GLY A 6 7.67 -3.32 9.43
C GLY A 6 8.47 -3.86 8.27
N HIS A 7 8.00 -3.60 7.06
CA HIS A 7 8.66 -3.97 5.82
C HIS A 7 8.62 -2.82 4.83
N SER A 8 9.73 -2.55 4.18
CA SER A 8 9.83 -1.46 3.20
C SER A 8 10.38 -1.97 1.88
N HIS A 9 9.88 -1.41 0.80
CA HIS A 9 10.35 -1.66 -0.54
C HIS A 9 10.60 -0.32 -1.23
N ALA A 10 11.73 -0.19 -1.91
CA ALA A 10 12.06 1.02 -2.65
C ALA A 10 12.27 0.70 -4.11
N VAL A 11 11.83 1.62 -4.97
CA VAL A 11 12.17 1.59 -6.39
C VAL A 11 13.15 2.72 -6.64
N THR A 12 14.32 2.38 -7.17
CA THR A 12 15.39 3.34 -7.43
C THR A 12 15.43 3.70 -8.91
N ALA A 13 15.49 4.99 -9.18
CA ALA A 13 15.68 5.49 -10.55
C ALA A 13 17.13 5.26 -11.01
N PRO A 14 17.40 5.32 -12.32
CA PRO A 14 18.76 5.11 -12.85
C PRO A 14 19.83 6.04 -12.27
N ASP A 15 19.43 7.22 -11.79
CA ASP A 15 20.35 8.18 -11.17
C ASP A 15 20.62 7.90 -9.68
N GLY A 16 20.07 6.82 -9.14
CA GLY A 16 20.25 6.44 -7.75
C GLY A 16 19.23 7.03 -6.77
N ARG A 17 18.37 7.91 -7.22
CA ARG A 17 17.32 8.48 -6.37
C ARG A 17 16.19 7.50 -6.16
N ILE A 18 15.53 7.58 -5.01
CA ILE A 18 14.34 6.80 -4.76
C ILE A 18 13.17 7.40 -5.56
N ALA A 19 12.62 6.61 -6.47
CA ALA A 19 11.46 7.01 -7.28
C ALA A 19 10.14 6.71 -6.56
N ALA A 20 10.11 5.65 -5.76
CA ALA A 20 8.91 5.28 -5.02
C ALA A 20 9.30 4.46 -3.80
N LEU A 21 8.48 4.55 -2.76
CA LEU A 21 8.68 3.82 -1.51
C LEU A 21 7.35 3.23 -1.06
N GLY A 22 7.36 1.94 -0.80
CA GLY A 22 6.24 1.25 -0.18
C GLY A 22 6.63 0.78 1.20
N HIS A 23 5.71 0.88 2.14
CA HIS A 23 5.93 0.46 3.51
C HIS A 23 4.70 -0.24 4.05
N GLN A 24 4.90 -1.24 4.90
CA GLN A 24 3.80 -1.86 5.61
C GLN A 24 4.19 -2.15 7.06
N MET A 25 3.23 -2.02 7.94
CA MET A 25 3.33 -2.40 9.34
C MET A 25 2.33 -3.50 9.61
N TRP A 26 2.76 -4.55 10.25
CA TRP A 26 1.91 -5.67 10.63
C TRP A 26 1.62 -5.60 12.13
N GLU A 27 0.35 -5.73 12.48
CA GLU A 27 -0.10 -5.74 13.86
C GLU A 27 -1.43 -6.49 13.94
N ASP A 28 -1.51 -7.43 14.85
CA ASP A 28 -2.75 -8.18 15.14
C ASP A 28 -3.39 -8.83 13.89
N GLY A 29 -2.58 -9.40 13.02
CA GLY A 29 -3.05 -10.08 11.82
C GLY A 29 -3.48 -9.17 10.69
N GLU A 30 -3.22 -7.88 10.82
CA GLU A 30 -3.51 -6.89 9.78
C GLU A 30 -2.24 -6.21 9.29
N ALA A 31 -2.24 -5.78 8.05
CA ALA A 31 -1.16 -4.98 7.48
C ALA A 31 -1.68 -3.60 7.10
N GLU A 32 -1.00 -2.56 7.56
CA GLU A 32 -1.25 -1.20 7.13
C GLU A 32 -0.24 -0.85 6.05
N LEU A 33 -0.73 -0.48 4.87
CA LEU A 33 0.08 -0.23 3.70
C LEU A 33 0.16 1.26 3.41
N ALA A 34 1.34 1.72 3.07
CA ALA A 34 1.57 3.08 2.60
C ALA A 34 2.46 3.06 1.37
N VAL A 35 2.12 3.86 0.38
CA VAL A 35 2.88 3.97 -0.86
C VAL A 35 3.10 5.44 -1.17
N LEU A 36 4.35 5.80 -1.43
CA LEU A 36 4.73 7.15 -1.81
C LEU A 36 5.47 7.09 -3.14
N VAL A 37 5.03 7.87 -4.12
CA VAL A 37 5.68 7.97 -5.42
C VAL A 37 6.12 9.40 -5.62
N GLU A 38 7.41 9.58 -5.92
CA GLU A 38 7.98 10.89 -6.18
C GLU A 38 7.31 11.52 -7.42
N GLY A 39 7.11 12.86 -7.42
CA GLY A 39 6.26 13.53 -8.41
C GLY A 39 6.63 13.25 -9.86
N ALA A 40 7.92 13.22 -10.19
CA ALA A 40 8.39 12.97 -11.56
C ALA A 40 8.08 11.54 -12.02
N TRP A 41 7.83 10.62 -11.10
CA TRP A 41 7.59 9.21 -11.39
C TRP A 41 6.14 8.78 -11.20
N GLN A 42 5.26 9.72 -10.90
CA GLN A 42 3.84 9.43 -10.79
C GLN A 42 3.26 9.06 -12.17
N ARG A 43 2.19 8.27 -12.15
CA ARG A 43 1.49 7.79 -13.36
C ARG A 43 2.31 6.82 -14.22
N HIS A 44 3.34 6.20 -13.64
CA HIS A 44 4.13 5.16 -14.31
C HIS A 44 3.85 3.76 -13.78
N GLY A 45 2.80 3.60 -13.00
CA GLY A 45 2.41 2.30 -12.45
C GLY A 45 3.23 1.85 -11.25
N LEU A 46 4.12 2.68 -10.71
CA LEU A 46 4.95 2.31 -9.56
C LEU A 46 4.14 2.10 -8.29
N GLY A 47 3.14 2.95 -8.07
CA GLY A 47 2.26 2.80 -6.90
C GLY A 47 1.52 1.47 -6.92
N THR A 48 0.98 1.09 -8.07
CA THR A 48 0.31 -0.19 -8.26
C THR A 48 1.27 -1.37 -8.08
N LEU A 49 2.48 -1.26 -8.63
CA LEU A 49 3.50 -2.30 -8.50
C LEU A 49 3.87 -2.51 -7.03
N LEU A 50 4.15 -1.42 -6.31
CA LEU A 50 4.51 -1.49 -4.90
C LEU A 50 3.37 -2.05 -4.06
N LEU A 51 2.15 -1.60 -4.30
CA LEU A 51 0.98 -2.09 -3.58
C LEU A 51 0.81 -3.60 -3.79
N SER A 52 0.97 -4.09 -5.01
CA SER A 52 0.95 -5.51 -5.33
C SER A 52 2.01 -6.29 -4.54
N ARG A 53 3.22 -5.76 -4.47
CA ARG A 53 4.32 -6.42 -3.77
C ARG A 53 4.09 -6.46 -2.26
N LEU A 54 3.61 -5.35 -1.70
CA LEU A 54 3.28 -5.29 -0.28
C LEU A 54 2.16 -6.27 0.05
N ALA A 55 1.12 -6.32 -0.76
CA ALA A 55 0.01 -7.25 -0.57
C ALA A 55 0.47 -8.71 -0.66
N ALA A 56 1.32 -9.04 -1.64
CA ALA A 56 1.86 -10.38 -1.80
C ALA A 56 2.70 -10.79 -0.60
N THR A 57 3.51 -9.89 -0.07
CA THR A 57 4.33 -10.15 1.12
C THR A 57 3.44 -10.43 2.34
N ALA A 58 2.41 -9.62 2.53
CA ALA A 58 1.47 -9.80 3.64
C ALA A 58 0.72 -11.14 3.52
N LEU A 59 0.22 -11.45 2.33
CA LEU A 59 -0.51 -12.68 2.09
C LEU A 59 0.36 -13.91 2.32
N ALA A 60 1.62 -13.87 1.87
CA ALA A 60 2.57 -14.97 2.08
C ALA A 60 2.88 -15.18 3.56
N ALA A 61 2.75 -14.15 4.38
CA ALA A 61 2.92 -14.23 5.83
C ALA A 61 1.64 -14.63 6.58
N GLY A 62 0.55 -14.93 5.86
CA GLY A 62 -0.71 -15.33 6.46
C GLY A 62 -1.59 -14.17 6.88
N ILE A 63 -1.28 -12.95 6.48
CA ILE A 63 -2.10 -11.77 6.79
C ILE A 63 -3.23 -11.67 5.77
N GLY A 64 -4.46 -11.68 6.26
CA GLY A 64 -5.64 -11.68 5.41
C GLY A 64 -6.36 -10.34 5.29
N THR A 65 -5.98 -9.36 6.11
CA THR A 65 -6.64 -8.05 6.11
C THR A 65 -5.58 -6.97 5.94
N VAL A 66 -5.82 -6.06 5.00
CA VAL A 66 -4.93 -4.92 4.75
C VAL A 66 -5.74 -3.64 4.80
N SER A 67 -5.11 -2.56 5.26
CA SER A 67 -5.65 -1.22 5.13
C SER A 67 -4.63 -0.34 4.42
N ALA A 68 -5.11 0.58 3.61
CA ALA A 68 -4.28 1.55 2.93
C ALA A 68 -4.83 2.95 3.20
N VAL A 69 -3.92 3.87 3.48
CA VAL A 69 -4.24 5.27 3.64
C VAL A 69 -3.76 6.02 2.41
N THR A 70 -4.64 6.76 1.77
CA THR A 70 -4.32 7.54 0.59
C THR A 70 -5.08 8.86 0.59
N ARG A 71 -4.65 9.78 -0.25
CA ARG A 71 -5.42 10.99 -0.50
C ARG A 71 -6.71 10.65 -1.23
N ALA A 72 -7.79 11.36 -0.89
CA ALA A 72 -9.09 11.11 -1.51
C ALA A 72 -9.07 11.24 -3.03
N GLY A 73 -8.20 12.09 -3.57
CA GLY A 73 -8.09 12.30 -5.02
C GLY A 73 -7.20 11.28 -5.74
N ASN A 74 -6.61 10.32 -5.03
CA ASN A 74 -5.71 9.35 -5.67
C ASN A 74 -6.50 8.19 -6.26
N ALA A 75 -7.15 8.45 -7.40
CA ALA A 75 -7.99 7.45 -8.06
C ALA A 75 -7.21 6.20 -8.49
N GLY A 76 -5.95 6.36 -8.88
CA GLY A 76 -5.12 5.23 -9.30
C GLY A 76 -4.86 4.23 -8.19
N LEU A 77 -4.51 4.72 -7.01
CA LEU A 77 -4.27 3.84 -5.87
C LEU A 77 -5.56 3.18 -5.37
N ILE A 78 -6.65 3.94 -5.36
CA ILE A 78 -7.97 3.41 -4.99
C ILE A 78 -8.37 2.28 -5.93
N ALA A 79 -8.22 2.48 -7.25
CA ALA A 79 -8.52 1.45 -8.24
C ALA A 79 -7.61 0.23 -8.08
N ALA A 80 -6.33 0.44 -7.77
CA ALA A 80 -5.38 -0.65 -7.53
C ALA A 80 -5.79 -1.48 -6.31
N MET A 81 -6.19 -0.83 -5.22
CA MET A 81 -6.68 -1.54 -4.03
C MET A 81 -7.89 -2.41 -4.35
N ARG A 82 -8.81 -1.88 -5.14
CA ARG A 82 -10.02 -2.63 -5.53
C ARG A 82 -9.70 -3.87 -6.36
N ARG A 83 -8.63 -3.81 -7.17
CA ARG A 83 -8.21 -4.96 -7.97
C ARG A 83 -7.49 -6.03 -7.16
N LEU A 84 -6.75 -5.62 -6.14
CA LEU A 84 -5.92 -6.54 -5.36
C LEU A 84 -6.67 -7.22 -4.22
N ALA A 85 -7.74 -6.61 -3.75
CA ALA A 85 -8.42 -7.06 -2.55
C ALA A 85 -9.90 -6.70 -2.62
N ALA A 86 -10.71 -7.43 -1.86
CA ALA A 86 -12.13 -7.12 -1.73
C ALA A 86 -12.30 -6.02 -0.67
N PRO A 87 -12.74 -4.81 -1.04
CA PRO A 87 -12.96 -3.75 -0.05
C PRO A 87 -14.04 -4.14 0.94
N ARG A 88 -13.76 -3.92 2.22
CA ARG A 88 -14.70 -4.14 3.32
C ARG A 88 -15.22 -2.85 3.91
N ASP A 89 -14.38 -1.84 3.93
CA ASP A 89 -14.69 -0.55 4.52
C ASP A 89 -13.89 0.54 3.84
N VAL A 90 -14.54 1.65 3.57
CA VAL A 90 -13.90 2.85 3.03
C VAL A 90 -14.36 4.02 3.87
N ARG A 91 -13.41 4.66 4.56
CA ARG A 91 -13.71 5.81 5.41
C ARG A 91 -12.97 7.03 4.94
N ALA A 92 -13.66 8.16 4.95
CA ALA A 92 -13.07 9.46 4.69
C ALA A 92 -12.70 10.12 6.02
N ASP A 93 -11.51 10.71 6.07
CA ASP A 93 -11.03 11.43 7.24
C ASP A 93 -10.26 12.67 6.77
N GLY A 94 -10.95 13.79 6.74
CA GLY A 94 -10.35 15.05 6.28
C GLY A 94 -9.72 14.93 4.90
N GLY A 95 -9.42 15.02 4.00
CA GLY A 95 -8.79 14.84 2.69
C GLY A 95 -8.15 13.48 2.44
N THR A 96 -8.24 12.53 3.39
CA THR A 96 -7.71 11.19 3.20
C THR A 96 -8.80 10.14 3.15
N LEU A 97 -8.48 9.01 2.53
CA LEU A 97 -9.29 7.80 2.57
C LEU A 97 -8.52 6.68 3.24
N VAL A 98 -9.20 5.94 4.08
CA VAL A 98 -8.69 4.69 4.64
C VAL A 98 -9.52 3.56 4.04
N ILE A 99 -8.87 2.68 3.30
CA ILE A 99 -9.51 1.54 2.64
C ILE A 99 -9.05 0.28 3.35
N THR A 100 -9.98 -0.46 3.92
CA THR A 100 -9.71 -1.76 4.54
C THR A 100 -10.26 -2.84 3.62
N ALA A 101 -9.46 -3.84 3.35
CA ALA A 101 -9.80 -4.87 2.38
C ALA A 101 -9.32 -6.23 2.83
N THR A 102 -9.99 -7.27 2.35
CA THR A 102 -9.59 -8.66 2.57
C THR A 102 -8.78 -9.13 1.38
N LEU A 103 -7.60 -9.67 1.66
CA LEU A 103 -6.81 -10.37 0.65
C LEU A 103 -7.40 -11.76 0.41
N ALA A 104 -7.45 -12.15 -0.83
CA ALA A 104 -8.04 -13.44 -1.19
C ALA A 104 -7.21 -14.63 -0.70
#